data_676508b248ba74c0e396b2c34a19a579
#
_entry.id   676508b248ba74c0e396b2c34a19a579
#
_cell.length_a   1.000
_cell.length_b   1.000
_cell.length_c   1.000
_cell.angle_alpha   90.00
_cell.angle_beta   90.00
_cell.angle_gamma   90.00
#
_symmetry.space_group_name_H-M   'P 1'
#
loop_
_entity.id
_entity.type
_entity.pdbx_description
1 polymer ?
#
loop_
_entity_poly.entity_id
_entity_poly.type
_entity_poly.pdbx_seq_one_letter_code
_entity_poly.pdbx_strand_id
1 'polypeptide(L)'
;FSKPIYEKAARTMVETGGGVFSHPVGLAVHDDGPYHRGPLKPGHVFSIDPQLRVNSENLYIRYEDVVVVTETGCENFTDFLPSKLEDIEKLTGGGGLIQQVPPRWVPGAK
;
A
#
# COMPACT_ATOMS: atom_id res chain seq x y z
N PHE A 1 4.13 17.55 -9.52
CA PHE A 1 4.70 17.59 -8.16
C PHE A 1 4.78 19.02 -7.65
N SER A 2 4.55 19.24 -6.36
CA SER A 2 4.59 20.57 -5.74
C SER A 2 6.01 21.13 -5.59
N LYS A 3 7.02 20.26 -5.60
CA LYS A 3 8.45 20.65 -5.52
C LYS A 3 9.28 19.81 -6.50
N PRO A 4 10.31 20.41 -7.14
CA PRO A 4 11.23 19.68 -8.02
C PRO A 4 11.95 18.50 -7.36
N ILE A 5 12.24 18.59 -6.05
CA ILE A 5 12.89 17.52 -5.31
C ILE A 5 12.01 16.26 -5.22
N TYR A 6 10.68 16.40 -5.18
CA TYR A 6 9.76 15.28 -5.17
C TYR A 6 9.70 14.59 -6.53
N GLU A 7 9.69 15.38 -7.60
CA GLU A 7 9.76 14.83 -8.95
C GLU A 7 11.07 14.07 -9.18
N LYS A 8 12.20 14.65 -8.78
CA LYS A 8 13.50 13.99 -8.87
C LYS A 8 13.52 12.68 -8.10
N ALA A 9 13.03 12.67 -6.85
CA ALA A 9 12.98 11.47 -6.03
C ALA A 9 12.10 10.37 -6.66
N ALA A 10 10.94 10.73 -7.19
CA ALA A 10 10.05 9.80 -7.88
C ALA A 10 10.69 9.22 -9.15
N ARG A 11 11.32 10.05 -9.99
CA ARG A 11 12.05 9.60 -11.18
C ARG A 11 13.20 8.67 -10.83
N THR A 12 14.02 9.04 -9.84
CA THR A 12 15.13 8.18 -9.38
C THR A 12 14.61 6.81 -8.93
N MET A 13 13.52 6.77 -8.20
CA MET A 13 12.93 5.51 -7.74
C MET A 13 12.50 4.62 -8.92
N VAL A 14 11.85 5.20 -9.93
CA VAL A 14 11.46 4.46 -11.15
C VAL A 14 12.67 3.95 -11.91
N GLU A 15 13.68 4.79 -12.11
CA GLU A 15 14.87 4.49 -12.92
C GLU A 15 15.80 3.47 -12.27
N THR A 16 15.92 3.51 -10.95
CA THR A 16 16.86 2.65 -10.21
C THR A 16 16.24 1.36 -9.70
N GLY A 17 14.92 1.22 -9.80
CA GLY A 17 14.20 0.10 -9.18
C GLY A 17 14.37 0.04 -7.66
N GLY A 18 14.70 1.16 -7.04
CA GLY A 18 15.04 1.30 -5.62
C GLY A 18 13.89 1.17 -4.63
N GLY A 19 12.83 0.49 -5.01
CA GLY A 19 11.70 0.18 -4.15
C GLY A 19 10.87 -0.98 -4.71
N VAL A 20 10.14 -1.66 -3.85
CA VAL A 20 9.14 -2.63 -4.30
C VAL A 20 7.95 -1.82 -4.80
N PHE A 21 7.78 -1.75 -6.11
CA PHE A 21 6.66 -1.09 -6.77
C PHE A 21 5.40 -1.93 -6.77
N SER A 22 5.59 -3.23 -6.65
CA SER A 22 4.53 -4.21 -6.78
C SER A 22 5.04 -5.56 -6.30
N HIS A 23 4.19 -6.33 -5.69
CA HIS A 23 4.46 -7.71 -5.31
C HIS A 23 3.20 -8.56 -5.43
N PRO A 24 3.32 -9.88 -5.67
CA PRO A 24 2.18 -10.79 -5.64
C PRO A 24 1.57 -10.81 -4.25
N VAL A 25 0.25 -10.97 -4.20
CA VAL A 25 -0.53 -11.15 -2.97
C VAL A 25 -1.26 -12.49 -3.07
N GLY A 26 -1.09 -13.33 -2.06
CA GLY A 26 -1.72 -14.64 -1.97
C GLY A 26 -1.89 -15.08 -0.52
N LEU A 27 -1.41 -16.27 -0.17
CA LEU A 27 -1.41 -16.74 1.22
C LEU A 27 -0.39 -15.97 2.08
N ALA A 28 0.65 -15.45 1.49
CA ALA A 28 1.60 -14.53 2.11
C ALA A 28 1.41 -13.11 1.57
N VAL A 29 1.75 -12.11 2.38
CA VAL A 29 1.69 -10.69 1.98
C VAL A 29 2.61 -10.42 0.79
N HIS A 30 3.83 -10.97 0.84
CA HIS A 30 4.77 -11.00 -0.28
C HIS A 30 4.85 -12.44 -0.77
N ASP A 31 3.89 -12.83 -1.59
CA ASP A 31 3.81 -14.18 -2.12
C ASP A 31 4.64 -14.34 -3.40
N ASP A 32 4.84 -15.57 -3.86
CA ASP A 32 5.43 -15.83 -5.17
C ASP A 32 4.36 -15.75 -6.26
N GLY A 33 4.74 -15.28 -7.44
CA GLY A 33 3.82 -15.20 -8.57
C GLY A 33 4.52 -14.81 -9.86
N PRO A 34 4.02 -15.36 -11.00
CA PRO A 34 4.67 -15.18 -12.30
C PRO A 34 4.28 -13.88 -13.03
N TYR A 35 3.51 -12.97 -12.41
CA TYR A 35 2.95 -11.80 -13.11
C TYR A 35 4.00 -10.90 -13.76
N HIS A 36 5.23 -10.89 -13.26
CA HIS A 36 6.35 -10.13 -13.81
C HIS A 36 7.12 -10.86 -14.94
N ARG A 37 6.74 -12.10 -15.25
CA ARG A 37 7.42 -12.95 -16.25
C ARG A 37 6.75 -12.96 -17.61
N GLY A 38 5.83 -12.03 -17.87
CA GLY A 38 5.10 -11.95 -19.13
C GLY A 38 3.94 -10.97 -19.06
N PRO A 39 3.03 -11.01 -20.03
CA PRO A 39 1.84 -10.16 -20.01
C PRO A 39 0.95 -10.52 -18.83
N LEU A 40 0.33 -9.50 -18.25
CA LEU A 40 -0.69 -9.68 -17.23
C LEU A 40 -1.87 -10.49 -17.79
N LYS A 41 -2.43 -11.36 -16.97
CA LYS A 41 -3.56 -12.22 -17.34
C LYS A 41 -4.68 -12.04 -16.33
N PRO A 42 -5.94 -12.23 -16.74
CA PRO A 42 -7.07 -12.27 -15.82
C PRO A 42 -6.81 -13.24 -14.66
N GLY A 43 -7.14 -12.79 -13.45
CA GLY A 43 -6.90 -13.52 -12.21
C GLY A 43 -5.54 -13.28 -11.55
N HIS A 44 -4.62 -12.54 -12.17
CA HIS A 44 -3.43 -12.09 -11.45
C HIS A 44 -3.82 -11.07 -10.37
N VAL A 45 -3.38 -11.32 -9.14
CA VAL A 45 -3.57 -10.44 -7.98
C VAL A 45 -2.21 -9.97 -7.51
N PHE A 46 -2.05 -8.66 -7.36
CA PHE A 46 -0.81 -8.06 -6.88
C PHE A 46 -1.05 -6.69 -6.26
N SER A 47 -0.11 -6.23 -5.45
CA SER A 47 -0.11 -4.86 -4.95
C SER A 47 0.43 -3.88 -5.99
N ILE A 48 -0.07 -2.65 -5.95
CA ILE A 48 0.58 -1.48 -6.54
C ILE A 48 1.03 -0.61 -5.37
N ASP A 49 2.33 -0.53 -5.15
CA ASP A 49 2.94 -0.02 -3.91
C ASP A 49 4.01 1.05 -4.19
N PRO A 50 3.63 2.19 -4.83
CA PRO A 50 4.57 3.27 -5.07
C PRO A 50 5.01 3.92 -3.76
N GLN A 51 6.29 4.26 -3.69
CA GLN A 51 6.91 4.91 -2.55
C GLN A 51 7.59 6.21 -2.98
N LEU A 52 7.53 7.22 -2.13
CA LEU A 52 8.30 8.45 -2.28
C LEU A 52 9.13 8.67 -1.04
N ARG A 53 10.44 8.79 -1.22
CA ARG A 53 11.38 9.06 -0.12
C ARG A 53 12.22 10.29 -0.44
N VAL A 54 12.18 11.29 0.45
CA VAL A 54 12.97 12.51 0.37
C VAL A 54 13.67 12.70 1.71
N ASN A 55 14.88 12.12 1.85
CA ASN A 55 15.61 12.08 3.11
C ASN A 55 15.97 13.47 3.64
N SER A 56 16.26 14.44 2.76
CA SER A 56 16.56 15.82 3.16
C SER A 56 15.38 16.56 3.79
N GLU A 57 14.15 16.07 3.58
CA GLU A 57 12.94 16.64 4.18
C GLU A 57 12.33 15.71 5.24
N ASN A 58 13.01 14.61 5.58
CA ASN A 58 12.47 13.57 6.47
C ASN A 58 11.10 13.03 6.01
N LEU A 59 10.87 13.02 4.69
CA LEU A 59 9.61 12.63 4.07
C LEU A 59 9.68 11.21 3.56
N TYR A 60 8.71 10.41 3.95
CA TYR A 60 8.42 9.10 3.38
C TYR A 60 6.92 8.94 3.20
N ILE A 61 6.50 8.69 1.98
CA ILE A 61 5.11 8.38 1.63
C ILE A 61 5.10 7.02 0.96
N ARG A 62 4.20 6.16 1.39
CA ARG A 62 3.85 4.89 0.76
C ARG A 62 2.35 4.88 0.54
N TYR A 63 1.95 4.54 -0.66
CA TYR A 63 0.56 4.34 -1.02
C TYR A 63 0.44 2.96 -1.65
N GLU A 64 -0.47 2.13 -1.16
CA GLU A 64 -0.56 0.75 -1.60
C GLU A 64 -2.01 0.37 -1.84
N ASP A 65 -2.26 -0.17 -3.03
CA ASP A 65 -3.53 -0.78 -3.41
C ASP A 65 -3.32 -2.24 -3.80
N VAL A 66 -4.35 -3.06 -3.61
CA VAL A 66 -4.38 -4.45 -4.11
C VAL A 66 -5.33 -4.50 -5.28
N VAL A 67 -4.84 -5.00 -6.41
CA VAL A 67 -5.60 -5.09 -7.65
C VAL A 67 -5.67 -6.52 -8.18
N VAL A 68 -6.77 -6.83 -8.86
CA VAL A 68 -6.92 -8.05 -9.67
C VAL A 68 -7.07 -7.67 -11.13
N VAL A 69 -6.37 -8.36 -12.00
CA VAL A 69 -6.55 -8.24 -13.45
C VAL A 69 -7.83 -8.92 -13.87
N THR A 70 -8.64 -8.24 -14.67
CA THR A 70 -9.88 -8.77 -15.26
C THR A 70 -9.70 -8.96 -16.77
N GLU A 71 -10.71 -9.51 -17.45
CA GLU A 71 -10.69 -9.64 -18.91
C GLU A 71 -10.60 -8.30 -19.64
N THR A 72 -11.08 -7.23 -19.05
CA THR A 72 -11.20 -5.92 -19.69
C THR A 72 -10.41 -4.80 -19.03
N GLY A 73 -9.67 -5.10 -17.95
CA GLY A 73 -8.91 -4.10 -17.19
C GLY A 73 -8.45 -4.62 -15.84
N CYS A 74 -8.71 -3.87 -14.79
CA CYS A 74 -8.43 -4.27 -13.41
C CYS A 74 -9.52 -3.78 -12.45
N GLU A 75 -9.64 -4.46 -11.33
CA GLU A 75 -10.47 -4.08 -10.19
C GLU A 75 -9.57 -3.80 -9.00
N ASN A 76 -9.81 -2.70 -8.29
CA ASN A 76 -9.09 -2.35 -7.08
C ASN A 76 -9.87 -2.85 -5.85
N PHE A 77 -9.27 -3.75 -5.08
CA PHE A 77 -9.90 -4.32 -3.89
C PHE A 77 -9.87 -3.39 -2.68
N THR A 78 -9.05 -2.35 -2.72
CA THR A 78 -8.84 -1.42 -1.60
C THR A 78 -9.41 -0.03 -1.85
N ASP A 79 -10.15 0.19 -2.93
CA ASP A 79 -10.72 1.49 -3.31
C ASP A 79 -11.71 2.07 -2.29
N PHE A 80 -12.27 1.23 -1.41
CA PHE A 80 -13.14 1.65 -0.30
C PHE A 80 -12.38 2.34 0.84
N LEU A 81 -11.04 2.22 0.87
CA LEU A 81 -10.21 2.86 1.89
C LEU A 81 -9.93 4.32 1.54
N PRO A 82 -9.94 5.23 2.52
CA PRO A 82 -9.61 6.61 2.25
C PRO A 82 -8.14 6.77 1.89
N SER A 83 -7.85 7.61 0.89
CA SER A 83 -6.50 7.94 0.44
C SER A 83 -6.05 9.36 0.82
N LYS A 84 -6.98 10.21 1.22
CA LYS A 84 -6.67 11.57 1.69
C LYS A 84 -6.24 11.55 3.14
N LEU A 85 -5.20 12.31 3.47
CA LEU A 85 -4.61 12.34 4.81
C LEU A 85 -5.65 12.66 5.89
N GLU A 86 -6.50 13.66 5.65
CA GLU A 86 -7.54 14.09 6.59
C GLU A 86 -8.57 12.98 6.88
N ASP A 87 -8.91 12.19 5.87
CA ASP A 87 -9.86 11.09 6.00
C ASP A 87 -9.21 9.89 6.73
N ILE A 88 -7.92 9.65 6.48
CA ILE A 88 -7.14 8.62 7.18
C ILE A 88 -7.00 9.00 8.66
N GLU A 89 -6.62 10.24 8.98
CA GLU A 89 -6.50 10.73 10.35
C GLU A 89 -7.84 10.64 11.10
N LYS A 90 -8.93 10.99 10.45
CA LYS A 90 -10.27 10.86 11.02
C LYS A 90 -10.64 9.42 11.32
N LEU A 91 -10.33 8.50 10.39
CA LEU A 91 -10.60 7.07 10.56
C LEU A 91 -9.78 6.46 11.70
N THR A 92 -8.48 6.78 11.75
CA THR A 92 -7.55 6.25 12.75
C THR A 92 -7.62 6.95 14.10
N GLY A 93 -8.16 8.17 14.17
CA GLY A 93 -8.38 8.91 15.40
C GLY A 93 -9.51 8.36 16.29
N GLY A 94 -10.30 7.41 15.79
CA GLY A 94 -11.31 6.69 16.57
C GLY A 94 -10.68 5.65 17.51
N GLY A 95 -11.45 5.15 18.49
CA GLY A 95 -11.03 4.03 19.33
C GLY A 95 -10.76 2.78 18.51
N GLY A 96 -9.54 2.26 18.57
CA GLY A 96 -9.15 1.03 17.89
C GLY A 96 -9.76 -0.23 18.53
N LEU A 97 -9.50 -1.38 17.94
CA LEU A 97 -10.01 -2.66 18.37
C LEU A 97 -9.68 -2.96 19.86
N ILE A 98 -8.47 -2.60 20.29
CA ILE A 98 -8.03 -2.84 21.69
C ILE A 98 -8.89 -2.07 22.69
N GLN A 99 -9.32 -0.84 22.36
CA GLN A 99 -10.21 -0.05 23.21
C GLN A 99 -11.64 -0.57 23.22
N GLN A 100 -12.02 -1.37 22.23
CA GLN A 100 -13.34 -1.99 22.12
C GLN A 100 -13.42 -3.38 22.75
N VAL A 101 -12.26 -4.02 22.98
CA VAL A 101 -12.20 -5.35 23.62
C VAL A 101 -12.46 -5.21 25.12
N PRO A 102 -13.40 -5.99 25.71
CA PRO A 102 -13.62 -5.97 27.15
C PRO A 102 -12.33 -6.28 27.92
N PRO A 103 -12.09 -5.62 29.08
CA PRO A 103 -10.86 -5.79 29.88
C PRO A 103 -10.48 -7.24 30.22
N ARG A 104 -11.47 -8.12 30.32
CA ARG A 104 -11.26 -9.56 30.57
C ARG A 104 -10.48 -10.30 29.47
N TRP A 105 -10.36 -9.70 28.31
CA TRP A 105 -9.63 -10.24 27.16
C TRP A 105 -8.16 -9.78 27.10
N VAL A 106 -7.78 -8.83 27.93
CA VAL A 106 -6.40 -8.35 28.02
C VAL A 106 -5.64 -9.30 28.97
N PRO A 107 -4.62 -10.04 28.48
CA PRO A 107 -3.81 -10.89 29.32
C PRO A 107 -3.23 -10.09 30.52
N GLY A 108 -3.52 -10.48 31.74
CA GLY A 108 -3.05 -9.81 32.96
C GLY A 108 -3.95 -8.69 33.51
N ALA A 109 -5.05 -8.33 32.86
CA ALA A 109 -6.07 -7.47 33.47
C ALA A 109 -6.81 -8.29 34.56
N LYS A 110 -6.56 -7.96 35.85
CA LYS A 110 -7.34 -8.46 37.00
C LYS A 110 -8.52 -7.53 37.23
#